data_046344f7a4bce74060d609b98bbd3fab
#
_entry.id   046344f7a4bce74060d609b98bbd3fab
#
_cell.length_a   1.000
_cell.length_b   1.000
_cell.length_c   1.000
_cell.angle_alpha   90.00
_cell.angle_beta   90.00
_cell.angle_gamma   90.00
#
_symmetry.space_group_name_H-M   'P 1'
#
loop_
_entity.id
_entity.type
_entity.pdbx_description
1 polymer ?
#
loop_
_entity_poly.entity_id
_entity_poly.type
_entity_poly.pdbx_seq_one_letter_code
_entity_poly.pdbx_strand_id
1 'polypeptide(L)'
;PKERFFTDRIPNDIAAFRTNMGRSLWSKCLKNNIRIINQKFDKKEILSRDHDKWYNPIYGEKANLTYLLKPYHSFITLRTPHNAQPYLKTTFDEVWQYAGDKLTEMSKNKFRSPEDYTQELFRTWQICRSNFNPYNTYQDTKMFPLVFKSKKAIKAVREQSYKLVCLNDNQHIRNFDNMLKELKAAFNHILPEKSTFEL
;
A
#
# COMPACT_ATOMS: atom_id res chain seq x y z
N PRO A 1 -16.37 2.83 -13.43
CA PRO A 1 -15.62 3.48 -12.37
C PRO A 1 -15.62 2.72 -11.04
N LYS A 2 -16.75 2.06 -10.63
CA LYS A 2 -16.79 1.26 -9.39
C LYS A 2 -15.80 0.10 -9.40
N GLU A 3 -15.59 -0.54 -10.54
CA GLU A 3 -14.66 -1.66 -10.71
C GLU A 3 -13.19 -1.26 -10.52
N ARG A 4 -12.82 0.02 -10.69
CA ARG A 4 -11.45 0.50 -10.51
C ARG A 4 -11.06 0.69 -9.05
N PHE A 5 -12.01 0.94 -8.16
CA PHE A 5 -11.76 1.17 -6.73
C PHE A 5 -11.97 -0.09 -5.87
N PHE A 6 -12.75 -1.04 -6.36
CA PHE A 6 -13.09 -2.28 -5.67
C PHE A 6 -12.59 -3.52 -6.41
N THR A 7 -11.43 -3.43 -7.07
CA THR A 7 -10.84 -4.57 -7.72
C THR A 7 -10.04 -5.40 -6.71
N ASP A 8 -10.11 -6.70 -6.85
CA ASP A 8 -9.23 -7.68 -6.19
C ASP A 8 -7.79 -7.65 -6.71
N ARG A 9 -7.43 -6.65 -7.53
CA ARG A 9 -6.09 -6.47 -8.11
C ARG A 9 -5.15 -5.89 -7.08
N ILE A 10 -4.12 -6.63 -6.75
CA ILE A 10 -3.10 -6.21 -5.80
C ILE A 10 -1.78 -6.02 -6.54
N PRO A 11 -1.08 -4.89 -6.34
CA PRO A 11 0.24 -4.69 -6.91
C PRO A 11 1.22 -5.71 -6.34
N ASN A 12 2.04 -6.28 -7.20
CA ASN A 12 3.14 -7.13 -6.76
C ASN A 12 4.30 -6.31 -6.20
N ASP A 13 4.15 -5.84 -5.00
CA ASP A 13 5.26 -5.35 -4.20
C ASP A 13 5.51 -6.26 -2.99
N ILE A 14 5.35 -7.54 -3.21
CA ILE A 14 5.28 -8.54 -2.15
C ILE A 14 6.60 -8.68 -1.39
N ALA A 15 7.73 -8.39 -2.00
CA ALA A 15 9.03 -8.69 -1.41
C ALA A 15 10.01 -7.53 -1.33
N ALA A 16 9.57 -6.33 -0.99
CA ALA A 16 10.57 -5.31 -0.69
C ALA A 16 11.07 -5.46 0.73
N PHE A 17 12.28 -5.90 0.83
CA PHE A 17 13.08 -5.88 2.04
C PHE A 17 13.30 -4.41 2.48
N ARG A 18 12.86 -4.04 3.67
CA ARG A 18 13.28 -2.81 4.32
C ARG A 18 14.22 -3.17 5.47
N THR A 19 15.50 -3.01 5.24
CA THR A 19 16.56 -3.18 6.25
C THR A 19 16.41 -2.22 7.45
N ASN A 20 15.63 -1.14 7.32
CA ASN A 20 15.41 -0.14 8.36
C ASN A 20 14.14 -0.34 9.21
N MET A 21 13.57 -1.53 9.26
CA MET A 21 12.33 -1.81 9.99
C MET A 21 12.47 -1.84 11.52
N GLY A 22 13.47 -1.23 12.10
CA GLY A 22 13.76 -1.41 13.51
C GLY A 22 13.28 -0.31 14.47
N ARG A 23 13.25 0.93 14.06
CA ARG A 23 13.23 2.07 15.00
C ARG A 23 11.95 2.90 14.99
N SER A 24 11.25 3.05 13.89
CA SER A 24 10.02 3.83 13.85
C SER A 24 8.85 3.09 14.48
N LEU A 25 7.91 3.83 15.04
CA LEU A 25 6.66 3.31 15.59
C LEU A 25 5.88 2.49 14.54
N TRP A 26 5.79 3.03 13.32
CA TRP A 26 5.15 2.34 12.20
C TRP A 26 5.82 0.99 11.89
N SER A 27 7.16 0.92 11.94
CA SER A 27 7.88 -0.35 11.72
C SER A 27 7.59 -1.39 12.80
N LYS A 28 7.38 -0.95 14.05
CA LYS A 28 6.97 -1.86 15.14
C LYS A 28 5.59 -2.45 14.86
N CYS A 29 4.64 -1.62 14.45
CA CYS A 29 3.30 -2.08 14.08
C CYS A 29 3.33 -3.05 12.87
N LEU A 30 4.15 -2.80 11.87
CA LEU A 30 4.33 -3.75 10.76
C LEU A 30 4.89 -5.10 11.20
N LYS A 31 5.80 -5.12 12.19
CA LYS A 31 6.29 -6.38 12.76
C LYS A 31 5.16 -7.17 13.45
N ASN A 32 4.25 -6.47 14.12
CA ASN A 32 3.08 -7.10 14.72
C ASN A 32 2.17 -7.71 13.65
N ASN A 33 1.93 -6.97 12.55
CA ASN A 33 1.18 -7.51 11.41
C ASN A 33 1.81 -8.81 10.88
N ILE A 34 3.14 -8.81 10.66
CA ILE A 34 3.84 -10.00 10.14
C ILE A 34 3.84 -11.15 11.15
N ARG A 35 3.91 -10.87 12.45
CA ARG A 35 3.82 -11.90 13.48
C ARG A 35 2.48 -12.63 13.42
N ILE A 36 1.37 -11.90 13.37
CA ILE A 36 0.03 -12.52 13.32
C ILE A 36 -0.19 -13.24 11.98
N ILE A 37 0.34 -12.72 10.87
CA ILE A 37 0.30 -13.41 9.58
C ILE A 37 1.02 -14.76 9.65
N ASN A 38 2.22 -14.81 10.22
CA ASN A 38 2.99 -16.05 10.34
C ASN A 38 2.42 -17.04 11.36
N GLN A 39 1.57 -16.59 12.27
CA GLN A 39 0.81 -17.49 13.16
C GLN A 39 -0.36 -18.16 12.42
N LYS A 40 -0.92 -17.50 11.43
CA LYS A 40 -2.11 -17.96 10.70
C LYS A 40 -1.79 -18.71 9.41
N PHE A 41 -0.69 -18.35 8.74
CA PHE A 41 -0.39 -18.79 7.37
C PHE A 41 0.98 -19.44 7.27
N ASP A 42 1.04 -20.59 6.62
CA ASP A 42 2.30 -21.19 6.19
C ASP A 42 2.74 -20.63 4.84
N LYS A 43 3.90 -19.96 4.84
CA LYS A 43 4.45 -19.34 3.63
C LYS A 43 4.75 -20.35 2.53
N LYS A 44 5.32 -21.52 2.90
CA LYS A 44 5.72 -22.52 1.92
C LYS A 44 4.51 -23.13 1.22
N GLU A 45 3.48 -23.42 2.00
CA GLU A 45 2.21 -23.91 1.45
C GLU A 45 1.61 -22.92 0.47
N ILE A 46 1.50 -21.62 0.86
CA ILE A 46 0.90 -20.59 0.00
C ILE A 46 1.69 -20.40 -1.29
N LEU A 47 3.01 -20.24 -1.20
CA LEU A 47 3.84 -20.00 -2.40
C LEU A 47 3.88 -21.22 -3.33
N SER A 48 3.69 -22.41 -2.81
CA SER A 48 3.59 -23.64 -3.62
C SER A 48 2.23 -23.77 -4.29
N ARG A 49 1.15 -23.58 -3.53
CA ARG A 49 -0.22 -23.72 -4.02
C ARG A 49 -0.57 -22.66 -5.07
N ASP A 50 -0.18 -21.42 -4.81
CA ASP A 50 -0.57 -20.26 -5.62
C ASP A 50 0.61 -19.67 -6.40
N HIS A 51 1.57 -20.51 -6.79
CA HIS A 51 2.82 -20.14 -7.45
C HIS A 51 2.63 -19.13 -8.59
N ASP A 52 1.69 -19.38 -9.50
CA ASP A 52 1.48 -18.57 -10.68
C ASP A 52 0.92 -17.17 -10.37
N LYS A 53 0.25 -17.00 -9.22
CA LYS A 53 -0.15 -15.67 -8.75
C LYS A 53 1.03 -14.91 -8.15
N TRP A 54 1.87 -15.57 -7.35
CA TRP A 54 2.97 -14.94 -6.64
C TRP A 54 4.18 -14.62 -7.53
N TYR A 55 4.41 -15.44 -8.56
CA TYR A 55 5.53 -15.29 -9.50
C TYR A 55 5.07 -14.91 -10.91
N ASN A 56 3.93 -14.24 -11.05
CA ASN A 56 3.33 -13.94 -12.33
C ASN A 56 4.19 -12.99 -13.17
N PRO A 57 4.43 -13.31 -14.47
CA PRO A 57 5.23 -12.47 -15.38
C PRO A 57 4.71 -11.03 -15.57
N ILE A 58 3.41 -10.79 -15.34
CA ILE A 58 2.80 -9.45 -15.45
C ILE A 58 3.46 -8.40 -14.56
N TYR A 59 4.14 -8.83 -13.51
CA TYR A 59 4.86 -7.94 -12.61
C TYR A 59 6.14 -7.36 -13.23
N GLY A 60 6.62 -7.89 -14.35
CA GLY A 60 7.82 -7.46 -15.03
C GLY A 60 9.08 -7.72 -14.20
N GLU A 61 10.07 -6.84 -14.30
CA GLU A 61 11.34 -6.96 -13.57
C GLU A 61 11.18 -7.12 -12.05
N LYS A 62 10.06 -6.65 -11.50
CA LYS A 62 9.78 -6.74 -10.07
C LYS A 62 9.28 -8.10 -9.60
N ALA A 63 8.97 -9.01 -10.50
CA ALA A 63 8.67 -10.41 -10.14
C ALA A 63 9.83 -11.04 -9.36
N ASN A 64 11.05 -10.62 -9.63
CA ASN A 64 12.24 -11.08 -8.94
C ASN A 64 12.22 -10.79 -7.43
N LEU A 65 11.45 -9.77 -6.98
CA LEU A 65 11.36 -9.45 -5.56
C LEU A 65 10.67 -10.56 -4.75
N THR A 66 9.72 -11.27 -5.34
CA THR A 66 9.10 -12.42 -4.67
C THR A 66 10.10 -13.56 -4.45
N TYR A 67 11.07 -13.72 -5.33
CA TYR A 67 12.13 -14.71 -5.16
C TYR A 67 13.02 -14.45 -3.92
N LEU A 68 13.11 -13.22 -3.45
CA LEU A 68 13.83 -12.86 -2.22
C LEU A 68 13.20 -13.48 -0.97
N LEU A 69 11.95 -13.93 -1.03
CA LEU A 69 11.30 -14.65 0.07
C LEU A 69 11.75 -16.11 0.17
N LYS A 70 12.31 -16.71 -0.89
CA LYS A 70 12.64 -18.14 -0.93
C LYS A 70 13.51 -18.63 0.25
N PRO A 71 14.59 -17.92 0.65
CA PRO A 71 15.48 -18.41 1.70
C PRO A 71 14.89 -18.36 3.11
N TYR A 72 13.74 -17.71 3.31
CA TYR A 72 13.12 -17.54 4.64
C TYR A 72 12.04 -18.57 4.87
N HIS A 73 11.95 -19.12 6.08
CA HIS A 73 10.89 -20.06 6.45
C HIS A 73 9.52 -19.40 6.58
N SER A 74 9.48 -18.12 6.97
CA SER A 74 8.25 -17.36 7.18
C SER A 74 8.25 -16.06 6.38
N PHE A 75 7.11 -15.38 6.31
CA PHE A 75 7.03 -14.02 5.78
C PHE A 75 7.85 -13.07 6.65
N ILE A 76 8.66 -12.22 6.01
CA ILE A 76 9.49 -11.22 6.72
C ILE A 76 8.89 -9.83 6.62
N THR A 77 8.37 -9.46 5.47
CA THR A 77 7.60 -8.24 5.22
C THR A 77 7.04 -8.29 3.81
N LEU A 78 5.97 -7.53 3.60
CA LEU A 78 5.45 -7.25 2.27
C LEU A 78 5.51 -5.75 2.06
N ARG A 79 5.90 -5.34 0.85
CA ARG A 79 5.96 -3.91 0.54
C ARG A 79 4.56 -3.34 0.42
N THR A 80 4.39 -2.15 0.99
CA THR A 80 3.17 -1.39 0.94
C THR A 80 3.36 -0.16 0.08
N PRO A 81 2.86 -0.13 -1.15
CA PRO A 81 2.94 1.05 -1.98
C PRO A 81 1.96 2.13 -1.47
N HIS A 82 2.35 3.39 -1.61
CA HIS A 82 1.47 4.54 -1.40
C HIS A 82 0.58 4.77 -2.62
N ASN A 83 -0.38 3.91 -2.82
CA ASN A 83 -1.39 4.00 -3.88
C ASN A 83 -2.72 3.44 -3.38
N ALA A 84 -3.77 3.51 -4.19
CA ALA A 84 -5.05 2.91 -3.85
C ALA A 84 -4.90 1.41 -3.61
N GLN A 85 -5.45 0.95 -2.51
CA GLN A 85 -5.40 -0.45 -2.09
C GLN A 85 -6.82 -0.99 -2.02
N PRO A 86 -7.17 -1.96 -2.86
CA PRO A 86 -8.47 -2.62 -2.80
C PRO A 86 -8.51 -3.63 -1.66
N TYR A 87 -9.62 -3.64 -0.94
CA TYR A 87 -9.88 -4.60 0.12
C TYR A 87 -11.21 -5.31 -0.14
N LEU A 88 -11.24 -6.61 0.14
CA LEU A 88 -12.46 -7.40 0.15
C LEU A 88 -13.11 -7.30 1.53
N LYS A 89 -14.44 -7.18 1.57
CA LYS A 89 -15.19 -7.17 2.82
C LYS A 89 -14.95 -8.46 3.62
N THR A 90 -14.94 -9.61 2.95
CA THR A 90 -14.66 -10.91 3.56
C THR A 90 -13.29 -10.97 4.24
N THR A 91 -12.29 -10.23 3.74
CA THR A 91 -10.99 -10.13 4.41
C THR A 91 -11.11 -9.43 5.77
N PHE A 92 -11.92 -8.37 5.86
CA PHE A 92 -12.18 -7.72 7.14
C PHE A 92 -12.88 -8.68 8.11
N ASP A 93 -13.91 -9.38 7.64
CA ASP A 93 -14.64 -10.34 8.47
C ASP A 93 -13.70 -11.42 9.03
N GLU A 94 -12.83 -11.99 8.19
CA GLU A 94 -11.85 -13.00 8.62
C GLU A 94 -10.84 -12.45 9.64
N VAL A 95 -10.28 -11.27 9.39
CA VAL A 95 -9.29 -10.65 10.29
C VAL A 95 -9.94 -10.28 11.62
N TRP A 96 -11.16 -9.74 11.62
CA TRP A 96 -11.89 -9.43 12.84
C TRP A 96 -12.27 -10.70 13.61
N GLN A 97 -12.65 -11.76 12.93
CA GLN A 97 -12.90 -13.05 13.58
C GLN A 97 -11.65 -13.62 14.26
N TYR A 98 -10.47 -13.42 13.65
CA TYR A 98 -9.21 -13.98 14.15
C TYR A 98 -8.54 -13.12 15.23
N ALA A 99 -8.60 -11.80 15.11
CA ALA A 99 -7.86 -10.85 15.93
C ALA A 99 -8.75 -9.74 16.54
N GLY A 100 -10.07 -9.97 16.64
CA GLY A 100 -11.05 -8.96 17.02
C GLY A 100 -10.81 -8.36 18.40
N ASP A 101 -10.42 -9.15 19.38
CA ASP A 101 -10.13 -8.66 20.74
C ASP A 101 -9.00 -7.63 20.70
N LYS A 102 -7.90 -7.95 20.01
CA LYS A 102 -6.76 -7.03 19.87
C LYS A 102 -7.10 -5.80 19.03
N LEU A 103 -7.85 -5.98 17.96
CA LEU A 103 -8.34 -4.86 17.14
C LEU A 103 -9.26 -3.93 17.95
N THR A 104 -10.14 -4.50 18.77
CA THR A 104 -11.03 -3.75 19.66
C THR A 104 -10.23 -2.99 20.73
N GLU A 105 -9.22 -3.64 21.33
CA GLU A 105 -8.34 -3.01 22.30
C GLU A 105 -7.62 -1.81 21.69
N MET A 106 -6.94 -2.00 20.55
CA MET A 106 -6.17 -0.95 19.92
C MET A 106 -7.03 0.20 19.37
N SER A 107 -8.29 -0.06 19.00
CA SER A 107 -9.20 0.99 18.52
C SER A 107 -9.56 2.03 19.58
N LYS A 108 -9.32 1.73 20.87
CA LYS A 108 -9.50 2.66 21.98
C LYS A 108 -8.32 3.63 22.14
N ASN A 109 -7.19 3.34 21.49
CA ASN A 109 -6.01 4.19 21.57
C ASN A 109 -6.23 5.51 20.83
N LYS A 110 -6.05 6.64 21.49
CA LYS A 110 -6.09 7.97 20.85
C LYS A 110 -4.94 8.16 19.85
N PHE A 111 -3.79 7.58 20.14
CA PHE A 111 -2.59 7.63 19.32
C PHE A 111 -2.06 6.22 19.11
N ARG A 112 -1.33 6.02 18.01
CA ARG A 112 -0.71 4.74 17.70
C ARG A 112 0.25 4.29 18.79
N SER A 113 0.09 3.04 19.23
CA SER A 113 0.97 2.34 20.16
C SER A 113 1.95 1.41 19.43
N PRO A 114 3.12 1.08 20.01
CA PRO A 114 4.04 0.10 19.43
C PRO A 114 3.45 -1.31 19.24
N GLU A 115 2.40 -1.64 19.99
CA GLU A 115 1.73 -2.93 19.98
C GLU A 115 0.57 -3.02 18.98
N ASP A 116 0.21 -1.89 18.34
CA ASP A 116 -0.91 -1.83 17.42
C ASP A 116 -0.62 -2.57 16.11
N TYR A 117 -1.69 -2.97 15.42
CA TYR A 117 -1.66 -3.34 14.02
C TYR A 117 -1.88 -2.10 13.14
N THR A 118 -1.62 -2.23 11.84
CA THR A 118 -1.95 -1.22 10.83
C THR A 118 -2.92 -1.81 9.81
N GLN A 119 -3.52 -0.94 8.97
CA GLN A 119 -4.36 -1.40 7.86
C GLN A 119 -3.66 -2.39 6.92
N GLU A 120 -2.33 -2.40 6.93
CA GLU A 120 -1.53 -3.34 6.14
C GLU A 120 -1.71 -4.80 6.57
N LEU A 121 -2.24 -5.05 7.78
CA LEU A 121 -2.63 -6.38 8.21
C LEU A 121 -3.68 -6.96 7.27
N PHE A 122 -4.73 -6.20 6.99
CA PHE A 122 -5.83 -6.64 6.11
C PHE A 122 -5.33 -6.92 4.69
N ARG A 123 -4.50 -6.01 4.14
CA ARG A 123 -3.89 -6.22 2.83
C ARG A 123 -3.03 -7.48 2.79
N THR A 124 -2.15 -7.65 3.77
CA THR A 124 -1.24 -8.80 3.85
C THR A 124 -2.03 -10.11 4.01
N TRP A 125 -3.09 -10.08 4.81
CA TRP A 125 -3.99 -11.22 4.98
C TRP A 125 -4.64 -11.62 3.66
N GLN A 126 -5.20 -10.66 2.93
CA GLN A 126 -5.82 -10.86 1.62
C GLN A 126 -4.83 -11.45 0.62
N ILE A 127 -3.59 -10.97 0.60
CA ILE A 127 -2.51 -11.51 -0.22
C ILE A 127 -2.21 -12.97 0.17
N CYS A 128 -2.09 -13.27 1.46
CA CYS A 128 -1.81 -14.62 1.95
C CYS A 128 -2.98 -15.61 1.68
N ARG A 129 -4.20 -15.10 1.58
CA ARG A 129 -5.36 -15.87 1.08
C ARG A 129 -5.35 -16.05 -0.43
N SER A 130 -4.40 -15.44 -1.15
CA SER A 130 -4.37 -15.39 -2.62
C SER A 130 -5.66 -14.82 -3.25
N ASN A 131 -6.37 -13.98 -2.49
CA ASN A 131 -7.57 -13.28 -2.92
C ASN A 131 -7.20 -12.00 -3.69
N PHE A 132 -6.49 -12.19 -4.80
CA PHE A 132 -6.08 -11.12 -5.70
C PHE A 132 -5.84 -11.64 -7.10
N ASN A 133 -5.99 -10.75 -8.08
CA ASN A 133 -5.53 -10.96 -9.44
C ASN A 133 -4.17 -10.27 -9.64
N PRO A 134 -3.18 -10.96 -10.23
CA PRO A 134 -1.89 -10.36 -10.56
C PRO A 134 -2.06 -9.11 -11.41
N TYR A 135 -1.39 -8.02 -11.03
CA TYR A 135 -1.46 -6.76 -11.75
C TYR A 135 -0.23 -5.87 -11.49
N ASN A 136 0.30 -5.24 -12.52
CA ASN A 136 1.40 -4.29 -12.40
C ASN A 136 0.87 -2.87 -12.22
N THR A 137 0.71 -2.42 -10.98
CA THR A 137 0.17 -1.09 -10.68
C THR A 137 1.12 0.06 -11.01
N TYR A 138 2.40 -0.21 -11.22
CA TYR A 138 3.36 0.85 -11.56
C TYR A 138 3.12 1.50 -12.91
N GLN A 139 2.35 0.84 -13.78
CA GLN A 139 1.92 1.42 -15.05
C GLN A 139 0.85 2.50 -14.86
N ASP A 140 0.03 2.35 -13.83
CA ASP A 140 -1.14 3.19 -13.61
C ASP A 140 -0.99 4.17 -12.45
N THR A 141 -0.04 3.92 -11.54
CA THR A 141 0.05 4.68 -10.30
C THR A 141 1.46 5.19 -10.04
N LYS A 142 1.56 6.39 -9.47
CA LYS A 142 2.84 6.97 -9.07
C LYS A 142 2.74 7.72 -7.74
N MET A 143 3.68 7.46 -6.86
CA MET A 143 3.88 8.25 -5.66
C MET A 143 5.03 9.23 -5.88
N PHE A 144 4.80 10.49 -5.53
CA PHE A 144 5.78 11.55 -5.54
C PHE A 144 6.02 12.07 -4.12
N PRO A 145 7.22 11.89 -3.55
CA PRO A 145 7.60 12.58 -2.33
C PRO A 145 7.83 14.06 -2.67
N LEU A 146 6.93 14.94 -2.23
CA LEU A 146 6.92 16.35 -2.61
C LEU A 146 8.19 17.10 -2.17
N VAL A 147 8.84 16.66 -1.09
CA VAL A 147 10.12 17.22 -0.64
C VAL A 147 11.19 17.21 -1.72
N PHE A 148 11.23 16.17 -2.54
CA PHE A 148 12.28 15.99 -3.55
C PHE A 148 11.79 16.05 -4.99
N LYS A 149 10.49 15.87 -5.21
CA LYS A 149 9.93 15.65 -6.55
C LYS A 149 8.70 16.50 -6.86
N SER A 150 8.52 17.65 -6.19
CA SER A 150 7.36 18.52 -6.39
C SER A 150 7.14 18.93 -7.85
N LYS A 151 8.18 19.38 -8.56
CA LYS A 151 8.07 19.73 -9.97
C LYS A 151 7.62 18.57 -10.87
N LYS A 152 8.11 17.34 -10.59
CA LYS A 152 7.69 16.14 -11.32
C LYS A 152 6.24 15.76 -10.98
N ALA A 153 5.84 15.96 -9.74
CA ALA A 153 4.46 15.74 -9.30
C ALA A 153 3.49 16.70 -9.99
N ILE A 154 3.80 18.00 -9.98
CA ILE A 154 3.02 19.06 -10.62
C ILE A 154 2.87 18.79 -12.14
N LYS A 155 3.97 18.42 -12.80
CA LYS A 155 3.94 18.02 -14.20
C LYS A 155 3.04 16.82 -14.43
N ALA A 156 3.18 15.77 -13.62
CA ALA A 156 2.36 14.56 -13.74
C ALA A 156 0.86 14.81 -13.52
N VAL A 157 0.49 15.71 -12.61
CA VAL A 157 -0.90 16.15 -12.41
C VAL A 157 -1.39 16.88 -13.67
N ARG A 158 -0.68 17.91 -14.12
CA ARG A 158 -1.07 18.72 -15.28
C ARG A 158 -1.23 17.91 -16.56
N GLU A 159 -0.35 16.94 -16.78
CA GLU A 159 -0.36 16.09 -17.97
C GLU A 159 -1.21 14.82 -17.81
N GLN A 160 -1.81 14.60 -16.63
CA GLN A 160 -2.56 13.38 -16.30
C GLN A 160 -1.78 12.10 -16.65
N SER A 161 -0.46 12.10 -16.37
CA SER A 161 0.47 11.05 -16.79
C SER A 161 0.20 9.69 -16.17
N TYR A 162 -0.61 9.63 -15.11
CA TYR A 162 -0.97 8.40 -14.39
C TYR A 162 -2.45 8.42 -14.02
N LYS A 163 -3.08 7.25 -13.96
CA LYS A 163 -4.47 7.12 -13.51
C LYS A 163 -4.66 7.48 -12.03
N LEU A 164 -3.63 7.21 -11.22
CA LEU A 164 -3.59 7.54 -9.80
C LEU A 164 -2.25 8.15 -9.43
N VAL A 165 -2.29 9.28 -8.75
CA VAL A 165 -1.10 9.96 -8.23
C VAL A 165 -1.23 10.11 -6.73
N CYS A 166 -0.21 9.64 -5.99
CA CYS A 166 -0.08 9.93 -4.57
C CYS A 166 0.92 11.08 -4.38
N LEU A 167 0.44 12.18 -3.84
CA LEU A 167 1.24 13.33 -3.45
C LEU A 167 1.57 13.19 -1.96
N ASN A 168 2.80 12.78 -1.66
CA ASN A 168 3.23 12.52 -0.29
C ASN A 168 4.06 13.71 0.21
N ASP A 169 3.46 14.49 1.10
CA ASP A 169 4.12 15.62 1.75
C ASP A 169 4.69 15.27 3.12
N ASN A 170 5.48 16.18 3.65
CA ASN A 170 5.92 16.20 5.04
C ASN A 170 6.38 17.62 5.44
N GLN A 171 6.67 17.80 6.72
CA GLN A 171 7.08 19.08 7.31
C GLN A 171 8.40 19.68 6.76
N HIS A 172 9.13 18.97 5.91
CA HIS A 172 10.43 19.40 5.38
C HIS A 172 10.35 19.98 3.97
N ILE A 173 9.16 20.28 3.45
CA ILE A 173 9.00 20.91 2.14
C ILE A 173 9.50 22.34 2.20
N ARG A 174 10.55 22.63 1.43
CA ARG A 174 11.05 23.99 1.26
C ARG A 174 10.12 24.77 0.34
N ASN A 175 9.86 26.04 0.68
CA ASN A 175 9.00 26.93 -0.10
C ASN A 175 7.61 26.31 -0.38
N PHE A 176 6.95 25.88 0.70
CA PHE A 176 5.66 25.19 0.66
C PHE A 176 4.60 26.01 -0.09
N ASP A 177 4.51 27.32 0.16
CA ASP A 177 3.49 28.19 -0.43
C ASP A 177 3.61 28.26 -1.96
N ASN A 178 4.82 28.38 -2.48
CA ASN A 178 5.04 28.37 -3.93
C ASN A 178 4.69 27.02 -4.56
N MET A 179 5.12 25.93 -3.93
CA MET A 179 4.79 24.57 -4.38
C MET A 179 3.27 24.35 -4.38
N LEU A 180 2.58 24.80 -3.31
CA LEU A 180 1.12 24.71 -3.21
C LEU A 180 0.42 25.54 -4.28
N LYS A 181 0.90 26.75 -4.57
CA LYS A 181 0.37 27.60 -5.65
C LYS A 181 0.49 26.93 -7.02
N GLU A 182 1.66 26.38 -7.33
CA GLU A 182 1.89 25.65 -8.59
C GLU A 182 1.03 24.38 -8.70
N LEU A 183 0.87 23.65 -7.59
CA LEU A 183 0.03 22.45 -7.53
C LEU A 183 -1.44 22.78 -7.73
N LYS A 184 -1.95 23.83 -7.05
CA LYS A 184 -3.32 24.33 -7.26
C LYS A 184 -3.54 24.75 -8.72
N ALA A 185 -2.59 25.44 -9.33
CA ALA A 185 -2.68 25.79 -10.75
C ALA A 185 -2.72 24.56 -11.67
N ALA A 186 -2.00 23.49 -11.34
CA ALA A 186 -2.07 22.23 -12.08
C ALA A 186 -3.44 21.55 -11.94
N PHE A 187 -4.03 21.53 -10.74
CA PHE A 187 -5.38 21.00 -10.53
C PHE A 187 -6.45 21.85 -11.25
N ASN A 188 -6.38 23.17 -11.15
CA ASN A 188 -7.33 24.06 -11.85
C ASN A 188 -7.25 23.89 -13.38
N HIS A 189 -6.09 23.51 -13.90
CA HIS A 189 -5.95 23.21 -15.33
C HIS A 189 -6.73 21.98 -15.78
N ILE A 190 -6.77 20.92 -14.94
CA ILE A 190 -7.45 19.66 -15.28
C ILE A 190 -8.86 19.56 -14.74
N LEU A 191 -9.20 20.39 -13.76
CA LEU A 191 -10.52 20.48 -13.09
C LEU A 191 -10.89 21.97 -12.96
N PRO A 192 -11.21 22.65 -14.08
CA PRO A 192 -11.44 24.11 -14.08
C PRO A 192 -12.76 24.51 -13.39
N GLU A 193 -13.73 23.60 -13.34
CA GLU A 193 -15.03 23.85 -12.75
C GLU A 193 -15.16 23.16 -11.41
N LYS A 194 -15.79 23.83 -10.46
CA LYS A 194 -16.15 23.21 -9.17
C LYS A 194 -17.14 22.07 -9.38
N SER A 195 -16.97 20.99 -8.64
CA SER A 195 -17.99 19.96 -8.55
C SER A 195 -19.20 20.46 -7.75
N THR A 196 -20.35 19.79 -7.89
CA THR A 196 -21.56 20.10 -7.11
C THR A 196 -21.40 19.86 -5.61
N PHE A 197 -20.31 19.22 -5.19
CA PHE A 197 -20.01 18.90 -3.78
C PHE A 197 -18.99 19.85 -3.14
N GLU A 198 -18.42 20.78 -3.91
CA GLU A 198 -17.47 21.76 -3.40
C GLU A 198 -18.22 23.01 -2.89
N LEU A 199 -17.93 23.41 -1.65
CA LEU A 199 -18.50 24.59 -1.00
C LEU A 199 -17.89 25.90 -1.51
#